data_60d84f79081b074cd4266ce4bbedbdbe
#
_entry.id   60d84f79081b074cd4266ce4bbedbdbe
#
_cell.length_a   1.000
_cell.length_b   1.000
_cell.length_c   1.000
_cell.angle_alpha   90.00
_cell.angle_beta   90.00
_cell.angle_gamma   90.00
#
_symmetry.space_group_name_H-M   'P 1'
#
loop_
_entity.id
_entity.type
_entity.pdbx_description
1 polymer ?
#
loop_
_entity_poly.entity_id
_entity_poly.type
_entity_poly.pdbx_seq_one_letter_code
_entity_poly.pdbx_strand_id
1 'polypeptide(L)'
;MLLAILAGAITAGSADARSRSPQDSNLLTPIVDASPTLAPFQHVRFCLRYPSDCKSNPAENDRIDLSAETSELLNRVNHSVNLSIAPMLKSYGSNLDDGWTIAPGAGDCNDYAVTKRHELLESGLPSKALRLSVVKTASGIGHLVLVVATTKGDLVLDNLTEVIRPWQNTDYHWLKIQSAADSKYWYEIKAPAVGPSVSLADRKVRLANR
;
A
#
# COMPACT_ATOMS: atom_id res chain seq x y z
N MET A 1 -57.24 -6.98 62.69
CA MET A 1 -57.16 -6.90 61.21
C MET A 1 -56.05 -5.93 60.86
N LEU A 2 -54.89 -6.44 60.55
CA LEU A 2 -53.74 -5.63 60.10
C LEU A 2 -53.52 -5.88 58.60
N LEU A 3 -53.62 -4.82 57.83
CA LEU A 3 -53.38 -4.84 56.38
C LEU A 3 -51.87 -4.54 56.13
N ALA A 4 -51.16 -5.48 55.59
CA ALA A 4 -49.75 -5.29 55.16
C ALA A 4 -49.72 -4.83 53.70
N ILE A 5 -49.19 -3.66 53.47
CA ILE A 5 -48.92 -3.12 52.11
C ILE A 5 -47.50 -3.55 51.67
N LEU A 6 -47.41 -4.41 50.63
CA LEU A 6 -46.15 -4.73 49.96
C LEU A 6 -45.80 -3.61 49.01
N ALA A 7 -44.71 -2.91 49.24
CA ALA A 7 -44.09 -1.99 48.29
C ALA A 7 -43.14 -2.77 47.38
N GLY A 8 -43.49 -2.92 46.10
CA GLY A 8 -42.64 -3.48 45.09
C GLY A 8 -41.58 -2.45 44.60
N ALA A 9 -40.32 -2.74 44.82
CA ALA A 9 -39.21 -1.94 44.27
C ALA A 9 -38.96 -2.31 42.80
N ILE A 10 -39.17 -1.37 41.90
CA ILE A 10 -38.82 -1.48 40.47
C ILE A 10 -37.36 -1.07 40.34
N THR A 11 -36.46 -2.04 40.10
CA THR A 11 -35.09 -1.76 39.75
C THR A 11 -35.00 -1.41 38.25
N ALA A 12 -34.78 -0.14 37.96
CA ALA A 12 -34.46 0.32 36.61
C ALA A 12 -33.04 -0.15 36.26
N GLY A 13 -32.94 -1.14 35.36
CA GLY A 13 -31.68 -1.56 34.78
C GLY A 13 -31.14 -0.46 33.87
N SER A 14 -30.02 0.14 34.28
CA SER A 14 -29.24 1.05 33.43
C SER A 14 -28.64 0.26 32.29
N ALA A 15 -29.14 0.45 31.07
CA ALA A 15 -28.47 -0.04 29.86
C ALA A 15 -27.21 0.80 29.64
N ASP A 16 -26.04 0.22 29.93
CA ASP A 16 -24.75 0.77 29.55
C ASP A 16 -24.65 0.76 28.02
N ALA A 17 -25.06 1.84 27.40
CA ALA A 17 -24.72 2.15 26.02
C ALA A 17 -23.21 2.41 25.95
N ARG A 18 -22.42 1.36 25.76
CA ARG A 18 -21.02 1.51 25.39
C ARG A 18 -20.94 2.35 24.13
N SER A 19 -20.67 3.62 24.32
CA SER A 19 -20.27 4.55 23.29
C SER A 19 -19.03 3.99 22.60
N ARG A 20 -19.20 3.39 21.42
CA ARG A 20 -18.09 3.09 20.52
C ARG A 20 -17.48 4.43 20.14
N SER A 21 -16.25 4.67 20.62
CA SER A 21 -15.50 5.86 20.22
C SER A 21 -15.29 5.85 18.70
N PRO A 22 -15.40 7.00 18.03
CA PRO A 22 -15.21 7.11 16.58
C PRO A 22 -13.77 6.89 16.09
N GLN A 23 -12.83 6.48 16.96
CA GLN A 23 -11.41 6.44 16.67
C GLN A 23 -10.90 5.16 16.01
N ASP A 24 -11.70 4.10 15.89
CA ASP A 24 -11.26 2.83 15.28
C ASP A 24 -11.60 2.68 13.79
N SER A 25 -12.14 3.69 13.13
CA SER A 25 -12.51 3.63 11.71
C SER A 25 -11.36 3.97 10.74
N ASN A 26 -10.14 4.14 11.23
CA ASN A 26 -8.97 4.41 10.38
C ASN A 26 -8.12 3.16 10.12
N LEU A 27 -8.73 1.98 10.15
CA LEU A 27 -8.11 0.78 9.62
C LEU A 27 -7.93 0.99 8.12
N LEU A 28 -6.66 1.18 7.72
CA LEU A 28 -6.29 1.37 6.34
C LEU A 28 -6.68 0.11 5.56
N THR A 29 -7.62 0.25 4.63
CA THR A 29 -8.13 -0.87 3.84
C THR A 29 -7.00 -1.42 2.97
N PRO A 30 -6.74 -2.72 2.97
CA PRO A 30 -5.77 -3.33 2.06
C PRO A 30 -6.14 -3.14 0.59
N ILE A 31 -5.13 -3.15 -0.29
CA ILE A 31 -5.36 -3.27 -1.72
C ILE A 31 -6.01 -4.63 -2.01
N VAL A 32 -7.10 -4.60 -2.76
CA VAL A 32 -7.83 -5.80 -3.17
C VAL A 32 -7.52 -6.11 -4.64
N ASP A 33 -7.02 -7.31 -4.87
CA ASP A 33 -6.80 -7.85 -6.20
C ASP A 33 -8.17 -8.05 -6.89
N ALA A 34 -8.31 -7.53 -8.12
CA ALA A 34 -9.50 -7.69 -8.94
C ALA A 34 -9.28 -8.81 -9.99
N SER A 35 -9.38 -8.49 -11.27
CA SER A 35 -9.20 -9.46 -12.35
C SER A 35 -7.72 -9.72 -12.64
N PRO A 36 -7.33 -10.96 -13.00
CA PRO A 36 -5.99 -11.23 -13.52
C PRO A 36 -5.69 -10.34 -14.75
N THR A 37 -4.46 -9.86 -14.85
CA THR A 37 -4.01 -9.01 -15.96
C THR A 37 -2.59 -9.36 -16.38
N LEU A 38 -2.16 -8.87 -17.52
CA LEU A 38 -0.80 -9.12 -18.01
C LEU A 38 0.24 -8.36 -17.17
N ALA A 39 1.31 -9.06 -16.83
CA ALA A 39 2.50 -8.43 -16.26
C ALA A 39 3.05 -7.35 -17.20
N PRO A 40 3.66 -6.26 -16.70
CA PRO A 40 4.46 -5.39 -17.53
C PRO A 40 5.55 -6.19 -18.25
N PHE A 41 5.75 -5.96 -19.54
CA PHE A 41 6.75 -6.71 -20.31
C PHE A 41 8.16 -6.59 -19.69
N GLN A 42 8.51 -5.43 -19.21
CA GLN A 42 9.80 -5.20 -18.55
C GLN A 42 9.94 -5.98 -17.22
N HIS A 43 8.84 -6.26 -16.53
CA HIS A 43 8.87 -7.13 -15.36
C HIS A 43 9.19 -8.59 -15.74
N VAL A 44 8.66 -9.08 -16.86
CA VAL A 44 9.02 -10.44 -17.37
C VAL A 44 10.52 -10.51 -17.65
N ARG A 45 11.08 -9.50 -18.30
CA ARG A 45 12.54 -9.40 -18.55
C ARG A 45 13.35 -9.31 -17.26
N PHE A 46 12.85 -8.53 -16.29
CA PHE A 46 13.46 -8.42 -14.97
C PHE A 46 13.55 -9.78 -14.28
N CYS A 47 12.49 -10.58 -14.30
CA CYS A 47 12.49 -11.91 -13.70
C CYS A 47 13.42 -12.92 -14.43
N LEU A 48 13.66 -12.73 -15.71
CA LEU A 48 14.67 -13.52 -16.45
C LEU A 48 16.10 -13.16 -16.02
N ARG A 49 16.36 -11.88 -15.74
CA ARG A 49 17.67 -11.36 -15.33
C ARG A 49 17.94 -11.59 -13.84
N TYR A 50 16.92 -11.43 -12.99
CA TYR A 50 17.00 -11.55 -11.54
C TYR A 50 15.99 -12.59 -11.02
N PRO A 51 16.20 -13.88 -11.32
CA PRO A 51 15.20 -14.91 -10.99
C PRO A 51 14.96 -15.08 -9.49
N SER A 52 15.95 -14.79 -8.65
CA SER A 52 15.80 -14.81 -7.17
C SER A 52 14.76 -13.81 -6.67
N ASP A 53 14.74 -12.61 -7.25
CA ASP A 53 13.79 -11.54 -6.89
C ASP A 53 12.34 -11.83 -7.33
N CYS A 54 12.15 -12.81 -8.20
CA CYS A 54 10.82 -13.23 -8.66
C CYS A 54 10.39 -14.59 -8.09
N LYS A 55 11.11 -15.11 -7.11
CA LYS A 55 10.67 -16.29 -6.37
C LYS A 55 9.69 -15.88 -5.28
N SER A 56 8.63 -16.65 -5.14
CA SER A 56 7.69 -16.54 -4.03
C SER A 56 7.80 -17.78 -3.16
N ASN A 57 7.84 -17.58 -1.84
CA ASN A 57 7.82 -18.69 -0.89
C ASN A 57 6.39 -18.83 -0.33
N PRO A 58 5.68 -19.94 -0.63
CA PRO A 58 4.30 -20.13 -0.16
C PRO A 58 4.16 -20.13 1.37
N ALA A 59 5.21 -20.49 2.10
CA ALA A 59 5.21 -20.55 3.55
C ALA A 59 5.36 -19.17 4.23
N GLU A 60 5.73 -18.13 3.46
CA GLU A 60 5.86 -16.77 4.00
C GLU A 60 4.50 -16.13 4.29
N ASN A 61 4.49 -15.21 5.26
CA ASN A 61 3.35 -14.36 5.52
C ASN A 61 3.16 -13.35 4.38
N ASP A 62 1.92 -13.05 4.05
CA ASP A 62 1.55 -12.06 3.04
C ASP A 62 1.49 -10.62 3.60
N ARG A 63 1.71 -10.47 4.91
CA ARG A 63 1.79 -9.20 5.64
C ARG A 63 2.89 -9.24 6.68
N ILE A 64 3.51 -8.08 6.89
CA ILE A 64 4.49 -7.88 7.96
C ILE A 64 3.88 -7.11 9.12
N ASP A 65 4.34 -7.39 10.33
CA ASP A 65 4.00 -6.55 11.47
C ASP A 65 4.70 -5.20 11.36
N LEU A 66 3.92 -4.11 11.47
CA LEU A 66 4.46 -2.75 11.44
C LEU A 66 4.91 -2.35 12.84
N SER A 67 6.00 -2.97 13.30
CA SER A 67 6.72 -2.59 14.52
C SER A 67 7.53 -1.31 14.29
N ALA A 68 8.15 -0.80 15.36
CA ALA A 68 9.07 0.34 15.27
C ALA A 68 10.29 -0.01 14.40
N GLU A 69 10.86 -1.19 14.59
CA GLU A 69 12.04 -1.69 13.85
C GLU A 69 11.72 -1.85 12.36
N THR A 70 10.55 -2.43 12.03
CA THR A 70 10.10 -2.56 10.65
C THR A 70 9.89 -1.18 10.02
N SER A 71 9.25 -0.26 10.74
CA SER A 71 9.04 1.11 10.26
C SER A 71 10.36 1.83 9.98
N GLU A 72 11.35 1.67 10.85
CA GLU A 72 12.68 2.23 10.67
C GLU A 72 13.41 1.60 9.47
N LEU A 73 13.32 0.28 9.29
CA LEU A 73 13.89 -0.41 8.13
C LEU A 73 13.28 0.11 6.82
N LEU A 74 11.95 0.23 6.73
CA LEU A 74 11.27 0.75 5.55
C LEU A 74 11.71 2.19 5.22
N ASN A 75 11.77 3.05 6.23
CA ASN A 75 12.22 4.44 6.05
C ASN A 75 13.69 4.50 5.61
N ARG A 76 14.57 3.72 6.22
CA ARG A 76 15.98 3.66 5.86
C ARG A 76 16.19 3.20 4.42
N VAL A 77 15.53 2.11 3.99
CA VAL A 77 15.63 1.61 2.61
C VAL A 77 15.04 2.61 1.62
N ASN A 78 13.86 3.19 1.92
CA ASN A 78 13.26 4.18 1.02
C ASN A 78 14.20 5.38 0.81
N HIS A 79 14.76 5.91 1.87
CA HIS A 79 15.66 7.06 1.84
C HIS A 79 17.00 6.73 1.15
N SER A 80 17.66 5.61 1.54
CA SER A 80 18.96 5.23 0.98
C SER A 80 18.89 5.01 -0.52
N VAL A 81 17.86 4.28 -1.00
CA VAL A 81 17.68 4.03 -2.43
C VAL A 81 17.35 5.32 -3.18
N ASN A 82 16.52 6.20 -2.61
CA ASN A 82 16.21 7.48 -3.24
C ASN A 82 17.46 8.36 -3.42
N LEU A 83 18.44 8.26 -2.53
CA LEU A 83 19.70 9.00 -2.62
C LEU A 83 20.74 8.33 -3.52
N SER A 84 20.74 6.99 -3.61
CA SER A 84 21.80 6.23 -4.31
C SER A 84 21.64 6.19 -5.81
N ILE A 85 20.44 6.36 -6.34
CA ILE A 85 20.14 6.30 -7.78
C ILE A 85 19.91 7.73 -8.28
N ALA A 86 20.73 8.18 -9.27
CA ALA A 86 20.50 9.46 -9.92
C ALA A 86 19.28 9.37 -10.87
N PRO A 87 18.34 10.34 -10.86
CA PRO A 87 17.18 10.30 -11.74
C PRO A 87 17.59 10.33 -13.22
N MET A 88 17.06 9.40 -14.01
CA MET A 88 17.29 9.32 -15.45
C MET A 88 16.03 8.80 -16.15
N LEU A 89 15.63 9.46 -17.24
CA LEU A 89 14.58 8.92 -18.12
C LEU A 89 15.18 7.81 -18.99
N LYS A 90 14.59 6.61 -18.90
CA LYS A 90 14.97 5.48 -19.74
C LYS A 90 14.06 5.37 -20.96
N SER A 91 14.67 5.05 -22.11
CA SER A 91 13.95 4.62 -23.30
C SER A 91 14.02 3.09 -23.35
N TYR A 92 12.88 2.44 -23.20
CA TYR A 92 12.80 0.97 -23.24
C TYR A 92 12.77 0.48 -24.68
N GLY A 93 13.96 0.23 -25.23
CA GLY A 93 14.13 -0.33 -26.56
C GLY A 93 14.10 -1.87 -26.59
N SER A 94 14.57 -2.41 -27.73
CA SER A 94 14.71 -3.86 -27.93
C SER A 94 15.95 -4.46 -27.24
N ASN A 95 16.90 -3.63 -26.79
CA ASN A 95 18.10 -4.12 -26.12
C ASN A 95 17.75 -4.72 -24.76
N LEU A 96 18.36 -5.88 -24.47
CA LEU A 96 18.14 -6.58 -23.20
C LEU A 96 18.61 -5.77 -21.99
N ASP A 97 19.58 -4.86 -22.22
CA ASP A 97 20.16 -4.03 -21.15
C ASP A 97 19.26 -2.82 -20.76
N ASP A 98 18.25 -2.47 -21.58
CA ASP A 98 17.32 -1.38 -21.32
C ASP A 98 16.21 -1.74 -20.29
N GLY A 99 16.37 -2.83 -19.55
CA GLY A 99 15.40 -3.33 -18.59
C GLY A 99 15.47 -2.66 -17.21
N TRP A 100 14.58 -3.09 -16.32
CA TRP A 100 14.64 -2.76 -14.91
C TRP A 100 15.92 -3.33 -14.29
N THR A 101 16.62 -2.52 -13.51
CA THR A 101 17.95 -2.86 -12.98
C THR A 101 18.00 -2.60 -11.48
N ILE A 102 18.57 -3.55 -10.72
CA ILE A 102 18.80 -3.39 -9.28
C ILE A 102 20.04 -2.52 -9.09
N ALA A 103 19.93 -1.52 -8.22
CA ALA A 103 21.01 -0.62 -7.80
C ALA A 103 21.86 -0.02 -8.94
N PRO A 104 21.25 0.56 -9.99
CA PRO A 104 22.04 1.28 -11.01
C PRO A 104 22.53 2.63 -10.45
N GLY A 105 23.60 3.16 -11.02
CA GLY A 105 24.06 4.52 -10.68
C GLY A 105 23.07 5.62 -11.10
N ALA A 106 22.27 5.38 -12.15
CA ALA A 106 21.19 6.24 -12.61
C ALA A 106 20.03 5.41 -13.15
N GLY A 107 18.79 5.84 -12.91
CA GLY A 107 17.61 5.07 -13.29
C GLY A 107 16.31 5.83 -13.20
N ASP A 108 15.22 5.16 -13.59
CA ASP A 108 13.87 5.67 -13.50
C ASP A 108 13.07 5.01 -12.34
N CYS A 109 11.79 5.34 -12.21
CA CYS A 109 10.94 4.82 -11.13
C CYS A 109 10.95 3.30 -11.01
N ASN A 110 11.17 2.58 -12.10
CA ASN A 110 11.20 1.13 -12.09
C ASN A 110 12.44 0.61 -11.35
N ASP A 111 13.60 1.21 -11.60
CA ASP A 111 14.86 0.83 -10.95
C ASP A 111 14.81 1.11 -9.44
N TYR A 112 14.25 2.24 -9.04
CA TYR A 112 14.04 2.55 -7.63
C TYR A 112 13.13 1.52 -6.95
N ALA A 113 12.00 1.18 -7.58
CA ALA A 113 11.04 0.25 -6.99
C ALA A 113 11.59 -1.17 -6.84
N VAL A 114 12.31 -1.70 -7.88
CA VAL A 114 12.91 -3.04 -7.80
C VAL A 114 14.10 -3.08 -6.85
N THR A 115 14.88 -1.99 -6.75
CA THR A 115 16.01 -1.90 -5.80
C THR A 115 15.50 -1.90 -4.36
N LYS A 116 14.49 -1.10 -4.03
CA LYS A 116 13.88 -1.11 -2.69
C LYS A 116 13.34 -2.49 -2.33
N ARG A 117 12.66 -3.14 -3.29
CA ARG A 117 12.15 -4.49 -3.09
C ARG A 117 13.30 -5.48 -2.81
N HIS A 118 14.36 -5.44 -3.60
CA HIS A 118 15.55 -6.26 -3.43
C HIS A 118 16.19 -6.08 -2.05
N GLU A 119 16.47 -4.86 -1.63
CA GLU A 119 17.06 -4.57 -0.32
C GLU A 119 16.20 -5.05 0.85
N LEU A 120 14.88 -4.97 0.73
CA LEU A 120 13.97 -5.47 1.75
C LEU A 120 13.91 -7.01 1.77
N LEU A 121 14.00 -7.67 0.62
CA LEU A 121 14.15 -9.13 0.53
C LEU A 121 15.44 -9.60 1.18
N GLU A 122 16.57 -8.96 0.88
CA GLU A 122 17.88 -9.24 1.48
C GLU A 122 17.88 -8.96 3.00
N SER A 123 17.03 -8.04 3.46
CA SER A 123 16.80 -7.78 4.89
C SER A 123 15.87 -8.81 5.55
N GLY A 124 15.42 -9.84 4.83
CA GLY A 124 14.62 -10.95 5.35
C GLY A 124 13.11 -10.68 5.39
N LEU A 125 12.61 -9.62 4.77
CA LEU A 125 11.17 -9.42 4.69
C LEU A 125 10.52 -10.40 3.69
N PRO A 126 9.30 -10.88 3.99
CA PRO A 126 8.64 -11.88 3.16
C PRO A 126 8.29 -11.34 1.76
N SER A 127 8.63 -12.09 0.73
CA SER A 127 8.41 -11.72 -0.67
C SER A 127 6.94 -11.44 -0.99
N LYS A 128 6.03 -12.13 -0.32
CA LYS A 128 4.57 -12.00 -0.47
C LYS A 128 4.04 -10.65 0.01
N ALA A 129 4.72 -10.00 0.94
CA ALA A 129 4.36 -8.68 1.46
C ALA A 129 4.94 -7.53 0.61
N LEU A 130 5.86 -7.79 -0.32
CA LEU A 130 6.59 -6.81 -1.11
C LEU A 130 6.12 -6.85 -2.56
N ARG A 131 5.16 -6.00 -2.91
CA ARG A 131 4.43 -6.08 -4.19
C ARG A 131 4.68 -4.84 -5.05
N LEU A 132 5.23 -5.00 -6.25
CA LEU A 132 5.33 -3.91 -7.22
C LEU A 132 3.95 -3.54 -7.75
N SER A 133 3.70 -2.24 -7.91
CA SER A 133 2.42 -1.75 -8.43
C SER A 133 2.62 -0.69 -9.50
N VAL A 134 1.88 -0.82 -10.60
CA VAL A 134 1.81 0.19 -11.65
C VAL A 134 0.67 1.14 -11.36
N VAL A 135 1.00 2.41 -11.34
CA VAL A 135 0.07 3.51 -11.11
C VAL A 135 0.21 4.57 -12.20
N LYS A 136 -0.70 5.54 -12.24
CA LYS A 136 -0.52 6.83 -12.90
C LYS A 136 -0.47 7.93 -11.85
N THR A 137 0.45 8.86 -12.03
CA THR A 137 0.50 10.09 -11.22
C THR A 137 -0.71 10.97 -11.49
N ALA A 138 -0.94 11.99 -10.69
CA ALA A 138 -2.01 12.97 -10.92
C ALA A 138 -1.92 13.65 -12.30
N SER A 139 -0.71 13.75 -12.87
CA SER A 139 -0.49 14.25 -14.24
C SER A 139 -0.70 13.19 -15.34
N GLY A 140 -1.10 11.97 -14.99
CA GLY A 140 -1.37 10.88 -15.94
C GLY A 140 -0.14 10.10 -16.41
N ILE A 141 1.06 10.39 -15.86
CA ILE A 141 2.31 9.71 -16.22
C ILE A 141 2.34 8.33 -15.56
N GLY A 142 2.71 7.30 -16.34
CA GLY A 142 2.92 5.95 -15.82
C GLY A 142 4.06 5.92 -14.78
N HIS A 143 3.85 5.20 -13.68
CA HIS A 143 4.78 5.16 -12.56
C HIS A 143 4.77 3.78 -11.90
N LEU A 144 5.90 3.35 -11.36
CA LEU A 144 6.03 2.11 -10.60
C LEU A 144 6.40 2.44 -9.15
N VAL A 145 5.70 1.83 -8.22
CA VAL A 145 5.95 1.95 -6.78
C VAL A 145 6.07 0.58 -6.13
N LEU A 146 6.73 0.53 -4.98
CA LEU A 146 6.70 -0.64 -4.11
C LEU A 146 5.61 -0.49 -3.07
N VAL A 147 4.71 -1.47 -3.00
CA VAL A 147 3.70 -1.61 -1.95
C VAL A 147 4.20 -2.62 -0.93
N VAL A 148 4.15 -2.25 0.33
CA VAL A 148 4.47 -3.11 1.47
C VAL A 148 3.19 -3.40 2.23
N ALA A 149 2.74 -4.66 2.19
CA ALA A 149 1.55 -5.10 2.91
C ALA A 149 1.87 -5.29 4.40
N THR A 150 1.20 -4.53 5.26
CA THR A 150 1.41 -4.56 6.71
C THR A 150 0.15 -4.89 7.49
N THR A 151 0.29 -5.25 8.76
CA THR A 151 -0.83 -5.46 9.69
C THR A 151 -1.66 -4.19 9.93
N LYS A 152 -1.11 -3.00 9.60
CA LYS A 152 -1.77 -1.70 9.75
C LYS A 152 -2.19 -1.08 8.40
N GLY A 153 -2.21 -1.88 7.32
CA GLY A 153 -2.57 -1.44 5.97
C GLY A 153 -1.36 -1.46 5.02
N ASP A 154 -1.63 -1.17 3.76
CA ASP A 154 -0.63 -1.23 2.71
C ASP A 154 0.07 0.14 2.56
N LEU A 155 1.39 0.14 2.67
CA LEU A 155 2.26 1.32 2.62
C LEU A 155 2.94 1.43 1.25
N VAL A 156 3.19 2.65 0.80
CA VAL A 156 3.84 2.94 -0.49
C VAL A 156 5.23 3.51 -0.26
N LEU A 157 6.24 2.85 -0.82
CA LEU A 157 7.60 3.34 -0.94
C LEU A 157 7.80 3.86 -2.36
N ASP A 158 8.25 5.11 -2.48
CA ASP A 158 8.23 5.86 -3.71
C ASP A 158 9.53 6.68 -3.89
N ASN A 159 9.95 6.92 -5.13
CA ASN A 159 11.09 7.80 -5.43
C ASN A 159 10.68 9.28 -5.64
N LEU A 160 9.39 9.56 -5.81
CA LEU A 160 8.89 10.94 -5.94
C LEU A 160 8.67 11.62 -4.58
N THR A 161 8.75 10.87 -3.48
CA THR A 161 8.62 11.40 -2.12
C THR A 161 9.38 10.54 -1.12
N GLU A 162 9.98 11.18 -0.12
CA GLU A 162 10.61 10.50 1.00
C GLU A 162 9.58 9.93 2.00
N VAL A 163 8.37 10.46 2.00
CA VAL A 163 7.34 10.09 2.98
C VAL A 163 6.65 8.81 2.55
N ILE A 164 6.81 7.75 3.35
CA ILE A 164 6.03 6.52 3.21
C ILE A 164 4.59 6.80 3.63
N ARG A 165 3.63 6.47 2.77
CA ARG A 165 2.20 6.76 2.97
C ARG A 165 1.35 5.52 2.78
N PRO A 166 0.19 5.43 3.46
CA PRO A 166 -0.84 4.50 3.07
C PRO A 166 -1.27 4.72 1.62
N TRP A 167 -1.53 3.65 0.89
CA TRP A 167 -1.88 3.74 -0.53
C TRP A 167 -3.11 4.63 -0.81
N GLN A 168 -4.08 4.67 0.10
CA GLN A 168 -5.28 5.51 -0.02
C GLN A 168 -4.97 7.01 0.11
N ASN A 169 -3.83 7.35 0.71
CA ASN A 169 -3.40 8.74 0.94
C ASN A 169 -2.45 9.24 -0.15
N THR A 170 -2.34 8.50 -1.25
CA THR A 170 -1.67 8.92 -2.47
C THR A 170 -2.69 9.50 -3.45
N ASP A 171 -2.25 10.39 -4.32
CA ASP A 171 -3.03 10.95 -5.42
C ASP A 171 -2.88 10.13 -6.72
N TYR A 172 -2.49 8.87 -6.59
CA TYR A 172 -2.26 7.96 -7.70
C TYR A 172 -3.56 7.33 -8.19
N HIS A 173 -3.64 7.17 -9.52
CA HIS A 173 -4.60 6.28 -10.14
C HIS A 173 -3.99 4.88 -10.22
N TRP A 174 -4.49 3.97 -9.41
CA TRP A 174 -4.00 2.61 -9.25
C TRP A 174 -4.47 1.73 -10.40
N LEU A 175 -3.57 1.03 -11.09
CA LEU A 175 -3.88 0.22 -12.26
C LEU A 175 -3.77 -1.27 -11.98
N LYS A 176 -2.60 -1.74 -11.59
CA LYS A 176 -2.33 -3.15 -11.34
C LYS A 176 -1.21 -3.36 -10.35
N ILE A 177 -1.23 -4.54 -9.71
CA ILE A 177 -0.29 -4.92 -8.67
C ILE A 177 0.13 -6.39 -8.85
N GLN A 178 1.34 -6.73 -8.40
CA GLN A 178 1.79 -8.11 -8.32
C GLN A 178 0.91 -8.94 -7.36
N SER A 179 0.71 -10.21 -7.68
CA SER A 179 0.12 -11.18 -6.76
C SER A 179 0.96 -11.35 -5.50
N ALA A 180 0.32 -11.43 -4.35
CA ALA A 180 0.98 -11.83 -3.11
C ALA A 180 1.37 -13.32 -3.14
N ALA A 181 0.63 -14.17 -3.85
CA ALA A 181 0.90 -15.61 -3.93
C ALA A 181 2.10 -15.94 -4.82
N ASP A 182 2.20 -15.29 -5.98
CA ASP A 182 3.32 -15.47 -6.92
C ASP A 182 3.58 -14.14 -7.66
N SER A 183 4.75 -13.56 -7.45
CA SER A 183 5.17 -12.26 -8.00
C SER A 183 5.21 -12.20 -9.55
N LYS A 184 5.13 -13.32 -10.24
CA LYS A 184 5.05 -13.38 -11.71
C LYS A 184 3.66 -13.00 -12.24
N TYR A 185 2.61 -13.18 -11.44
CA TYR A 185 1.23 -12.84 -11.81
C TYR A 185 0.88 -11.43 -11.34
N TRP A 186 -0.06 -10.83 -12.07
CA TRP A 186 -0.51 -9.46 -11.84
C TRP A 186 -2.03 -9.40 -11.88
N TYR A 187 -2.59 -8.51 -11.09
CA TYR A 187 -4.02 -8.27 -10.98
C TYR A 187 -4.32 -6.79 -11.15
N GLU A 188 -5.45 -6.48 -11.74
CA GLU A 188 -6.03 -5.14 -11.66
C GLU A 188 -6.35 -4.83 -10.19
N ILE A 189 -6.31 -3.55 -9.85
CA ILE A 189 -6.66 -3.07 -8.52
C ILE A 189 -8.11 -2.59 -8.55
N LYS A 190 -8.92 -3.12 -7.63
CA LYS A 190 -10.24 -2.55 -7.40
C LYS A 190 -10.05 -1.16 -6.78
N ALA A 191 -10.51 -0.14 -7.49
CA ALA A 191 -10.46 1.23 -6.97
C ALA A 191 -11.05 1.27 -5.55
N PRO A 192 -10.42 2.01 -4.61
CA PRO A 192 -11.03 2.22 -3.31
C PRO A 192 -12.44 2.78 -3.53
N ALA A 193 -13.42 2.27 -2.77
CA ALA A 193 -14.74 2.88 -2.78
C ALA A 193 -14.53 4.36 -2.42
N VAL A 194 -14.74 5.24 -3.38
CA VAL A 194 -14.71 6.68 -3.15
C VAL A 194 -15.81 6.93 -2.13
N GLY A 195 -15.41 7.19 -0.88
CA GLY A 195 -16.37 7.65 0.12
C GLY A 195 -17.11 8.85 -0.47
N PRO A 196 -18.37 9.11 -0.10
CA PRO A 196 -19.17 10.17 -0.71
C PRO A 196 -18.33 11.44 -0.72
N SER A 197 -17.96 11.88 -1.91
CA SER A 197 -17.25 13.15 -2.12
C SER A 197 -18.12 14.22 -1.49
N VAL A 198 -17.63 14.88 -0.44
CA VAL A 198 -18.29 16.06 0.11
C VAL A 198 -18.33 17.06 -1.03
N SER A 199 -19.51 17.20 -1.62
CA SER A 199 -19.73 18.06 -2.78
C SER A 199 -19.29 19.48 -2.41
N LEU A 200 -18.75 20.22 -3.39
CA LEU A 200 -18.43 21.65 -3.21
C LEU A 200 -19.64 22.47 -2.72
N ALA A 201 -20.87 21.98 -2.94
CA ALA A 201 -22.11 22.54 -2.41
C ALA A 201 -22.20 22.45 -0.88
N ASP A 202 -21.80 21.31 -0.29
CA ASP A 202 -21.81 21.14 1.18
C ASP A 202 -20.75 21.98 1.90
N ARG A 203 -19.65 22.33 1.20
CA ARG A 203 -18.65 23.26 1.72
C ARG A 203 -19.14 24.70 1.81
N LYS A 204 -19.97 25.14 0.84
CA LYS A 204 -20.56 26.49 0.86
C LYS A 204 -21.59 26.68 1.97
N VAL A 205 -22.38 25.64 2.28
CA VAL A 205 -23.40 25.68 3.34
C VAL A 205 -22.74 25.77 4.73
N ARG A 206 -21.59 25.13 4.96
CA ARG A 206 -20.87 25.22 6.24
C ARG A 206 -20.16 26.55 6.48
N LEU A 207 -19.83 27.30 5.42
CA LEU A 207 -19.20 28.61 5.54
C LEU A 207 -20.23 29.75 5.67
N ALA A 208 -21.49 29.53 5.29
CA ALA A 208 -22.58 30.52 5.42
C ALA A 208 -23.26 30.52 6.80
N ASN A 209 -22.98 29.51 7.66
CA ASN A 209 -23.56 29.37 8.99
C ASN A 209 -22.54 29.61 10.13
N ARG A 210 -21.49 30.39 9.89
CA ARG A 210 -20.56 30.89 10.93
C ARG A 210 -20.60 32.39 11.03
#